data_74e673341612bf5bf04225bf05e23aee
#
_entry.id   74e673341612bf5bf04225bf05e23aee
#
_cell.length_a   1.000
_cell.length_b   1.000
_cell.length_c   1.000
_cell.angle_alpha   90.00
_cell.angle_beta   90.00
_cell.angle_gamma   90.00
#
_symmetry.space_group_name_H-M   'P 1'
#
loop_
_entity.id
_entity.type
_entity.pdbx_description
1 polymer ?
#
loop_
_entity_poly.entity_id
_entity_poly.type
_entity_poly.pdbx_seq_one_letter_code
_entity_poly.pdbx_strand_id
1 'polypeptide(L)'
;MAQENTLHCTRAICYSGYRDGQDPSGEILPTYGQVKQDLMILEGQWQSLRLYASDNHSDTIMNVIKSENLSFDVMLGAYITAEQNNPHCPWGGVYSDEQLAKNVEHNQVQIDRLISMANSYPDIVSCVSIGNEAAVGWTDHLVPTDRLITYSKQ
;
A
#
# COMPACT_ATOMS: atom_id res chain seq x y z
N MET A 1 28.84 18.48 1.84
CA MET A 1 28.42 18.51 0.43
C MET A 1 27.04 17.92 0.40
N ALA A 2 26.00 18.71 0.10
CA ALA A 2 24.63 18.20 -0.04
C ALA A 2 24.59 17.33 -1.30
N GLN A 3 24.20 16.06 -1.16
CA GLN A 3 23.86 15.22 -2.32
C GLN A 3 22.64 15.86 -3.00
N GLU A 4 22.81 16.34 -4.23
CA GLU A 4 21.70 16.68 -5.10
C GLU A 4 20.90 15.39 -5.32
N ASN A 5 19.75 15.28 -4.67
CA ASN A 5 18.73 14.30 -5.01
C ASN A 5 18.14 14.70 -6.37
N THR A 6 18.78 14.29 -7.44
CA THR A 6 18.17 14.29 -8.76
C THR A 6 17.03 13.26 -8.72
N LEU A 7 15.80 13.74 -8.62
CA LEU A 7 14.60 12.95 -8.88
C LEU A 7 14.71 12.43 -10.32
N HIS A 8 15.23 11.24 -10.48
CA HIS A 8 15.12 10.52 -11.73
C HIS A 8 13.64 10.23 -11.95
N CYS A 9 13.06 10.80 -13.00
CA CYS A 9 11.70 10.53 -13.42
C CYS A 9 11.65 9.06 -13.90
N THR A 10 11.30 8.15 -13.03
CA THR A 10 11.15 6.73 -13.32
C THR A 10 9.74 6.45 -13.82
N ARG A 11 9.58 5.49 -14.74
CA ARG A 11 8.25 5.03 -15.15
C ARG A 11 7.66 4.18 -14.02
N ALA A 12 6.57 4.66 -13.43
CA ALA A 12 5.88 3.99 -12.34
C ALA A 12 4.48 3.54 -12.76
N ILE A 13 4.03 2.41 -12.21
CA ILE A 13 2.69 1.87 -12.39
C ILE A 13 2.10 1.43 -11.05
N CYS A 14 0.79 1.64 -10.88
CA CYS A 14 0.05 1.01 -9.79
C CYS A 14 -0.19 -0.46 -10.13
N TYR A 15 0.16 -1.36 -9.22
CA TYR A 15 0.03 -2.79 -9.43
C TYR A 15 -0.79 -3.44 -8.32
N SER A 16 -1.76 -4.25 -8.70
CA SER A 16 -2.58 -5.07 -7.81
C SER A 16 -2.65 -6.55 -8.22
N GLY A 17 -2.65 -6.87 -9.51
CA GLY A 17 -2.45 -8.23 -10.05
C GLY A 17 -3.54 -9.25 -9.80
N TYR A 18 -4.73 -8.84 -9.31
CA TYR A 18 -5.85 -9.74 -9.05
C TYR A 18 -6.45 -10.30 -10.34
N ARG A 19 -6.80 -11.59 -10.32
CA ARG A 19 -7.48 -12.33 -11.40
C ARG A 19 -8.96 -12.48 -11.09
N ASP A 20 -9.73 -13.01 -12.04
CA ASP A 20 -11.14 -13.35 -11.82
C ASP A 20 -11.30 -14.24 -10.57
N GLY A 21 -12.21 -13.84 -9.68
CA GLY A 21 -12.44 -14.51 -8.39
C GLY A 21 -11.43 -14.19 -7.28
N GLN A 22 -10.52 -13.25 -7.52
CA GLN A 22 -9.58 -12.73 -6.52
C GLN A 22 -9.88 -11.25 -6.26
N ASP A 23 -9.79 -10.82 -5.01
CA ASP A 23 -9.93 -9.42 -4.62
C ASP A 23 -9.15 -9.13 -3.32
N PRO A 24 -8.86 -7.85 -3.02
CA PRO A 24 -8.05 -7.48 -1.85
C PRO A 24 -8.73 -7.76 -0.50
N SER A 25 -10.05 -7.90 -0.46
CA SER A 25 -10.83 -8.25 0.74
C SER A 25 -11.15 -9.74 0.83
N GLY A 26 -10.85 -10.50 -0.23
CA GLY A 26 -11.11 -11.93 -0.34
C GLY A 26 -10.03 -12.81 0.31
N GLU A 27 -10.35 -14.08 0.46
CA GLU A 27 -9.40 -15.09 0.95
C GLU A 27 -8.46 -15.60 -0.15
N ILE A 28 -8.83 -15.42 -1.42
CA ILE A 28 -8.07 -15.92 -2.57
C ILE A 28 -7.23 -14.79 -3.15
N LEU A 29 -5.94 -14.85 -2.89
CA LEU A 29 -4.97 -13.87 -3.37
C LEU A 29 -4.22 -14.38 -4.61
N PRO A 30 -3.61 -13.50 -5.41
CA PRO A 30 -2.70 -13.89 -6.48
C PRO A 30 -1.56 -14.77 -5.96
N THR A 31 -1.33 -15.88 -6.65
CA THR A 31 -0.25 -16.81 -6.31
C THR A 31 1.11 -16.25 -6.73
N TYR A 32 2.20 -16.79 -6.15
CA TYR A 32 3.57 -16.49 -6.57
C TYR A 32 3.75 -16.56 -8.09
N GLY A 33 3.23 -17.62 -8.72
CA GLY A 33 3.36 -17.82 -10.18
C GLY A 33 2.62 -16.76 -11.00
N GLN A 34 1.45 -16.31 -10.54
CA GLN A 34 0.69 -15.23 -11.19
C GLN A 34 1.40 -13.90 -11.07
N VAL A 35 1.87 -13.56 -9.86
CA VAL A 35 2.67 -12.35 -9.62
C VAL A 35 3.95 -12.36 -10.44
N LYS A 36 4.69 -13.48 -10.46
CA LYS A 36 5.90 -13.62 -11.29
C LYS A 36 5.60 -13.35 -12.77
N GLN A 37 4.54 -13.95 -13.29
CA GLN A 37 4.14 -13.77 -14.70
C GLN A 37 3.87 -12.30 -15.01
N ASP A 38 3.17 -11.57 -14.16
CA ASP A 38 2.87 -10.16 -14.35
C ASP A 38 4.13 -9.30 -14.28
N LEU A 39 4.96 -9.52 -13.26
CA LEU A 39 6.17 -8.72 -13.06
C LEU A 39 7.18 -8.91 -14.20
N MET A 40 7.30 -10.10 -14.75
CA MET A 40 8.13 -10.35 -15.94
C MET A 40 7.61 -9.63 -17.19
N ILE A 41 6.29 -9.41 -17.31
CA ILE A 41 5.71 -8.60 -18.41
C ILE A 41 6.01 -7.12 -18.20
N LEU A 42 5.99 -6.65 -16.95
CA LEU A 42 6.21 -5.24 -16.62
C LEU A 42 7.69 -4.85 -16.65
N GLU A 43 8.59 -5.80 -16.38
CA GLU A 43 10.03 -5.57 -16.34
C GLU A 43 10.55 -5.02 -17.67
N GLY A 44 11.44 -4.05 -17.58
CA GLY A 44 12.01 -3.35 -18.75
C GLY A 44 11.13 -2.24 -19.33
N GLN A 45 9.83 -2.19 -18.99
CA GLN A 45 8.93 -1.09 -19.36
C GLN A 45 8.68 -0.15 -18.19
N TRP A 46 8.65 -0.68 -16.96
CA TRP A 46 8.38 0.02 -15.72
C TRP A 46 9.52 -0.21 -14.73
N GLN A 47 9.92 0.82 -14.02
CA GLN A 47 10.98 0.77 -13.01
C GLN A 47 10.41 0.76 -11.59
N SER A 48 9.21 1.32 -11.40
CA SER A 48 8.64 1.47 -10.07
C SER A 48 7.21 0.95 -10.00
N LEU A 49 6.88 0.28 -8.90
CA LEU A 49 5.55 -0.21 -8.59
C LEU A 49 4.97 0.57 -7.40
N ARG A 50 3.69 0.95 -7.47
CA ARG A 50 2.93 1.40 -6.32
C ARG A 50 2.04 0.28 -5.83
N LEU A 51 2.20 -0.11 -4.57
CA LEU A 51 1.34 -1.04 -3.84
C LEU A 51 0.51 -0.27 -2.80
N TYR A 52 -0.73 -0.70 -2.59
CA TYR A 52 -1.69 0.06 -1.78
C TYR A 52 -1.77 -0.39 -0.32
N ALA A 53 -1.33 -1.62 -0.01
CA ALA A 53 -1.40 -2.22 1.31
C ALA A 53 -0.11 -2.93 1.68
N SER A 54 0.13 -3.11 2.97
CA SER A 54 1.19 -3.96 3.52
C SER A 54 0.58 -5.26 4.02
N ASP A 55 0.17 -6.10 3.08
CA ASP A 55 -0.56 -7.34 3.30
C ASP A 55 0.21 -8.57 2.77
N ASN A 56 -0.42 -9.74 2.81
CA ASN A 56 0.18 -10.98 2.32
C ASN A 56 0.40 -10.97 0.81
N HIS A 57 -0.41 -10.22 0.06
CA HIS A 57 -0.23 -10.06 -1.38
C HIS A 57 1.03 -9.25 -1.68
N SER A 58 1.21 -8.11 -0.99
CA SER A 58 2.43 -7.29 -1.11
C SER A 58 3.68 -8.05 -0.69
N ASP A 59 3.60 -8.90 0.34
CA ASP A 59 4.71 -9.77 0.72
C ASP A 59 5.07 -10.79 -0.38
N THR A 60 4.06 -11.35 -1.05
CA THR A 60 4.26 -12.21 -2.22
C THR A 60 4.96 -11.44 -3.36
N ILE A 61 4.57 -10.19 -3.62
CA ILE A 61 5.19 -9.33 -4.65
C ILE A 61 6.66 -9.08 -4.32
N MET A 62 6.98 -8.69 -3.07
CA MET A 62 8.35 -8.46 -2.62
C MET A 62 9.20 -9.73 -2.74
N ASN A 63 8.63 -10.87 -2.36
CA ASN A 63 9.32 -12.17 -2.48
C ASN A 63 9.62 -12.54 -3.94
N VAL A 64 8.69 -12.28 -4.86
CA VAL A 64 8.92 -12.50 -6.31
C VAL A 64 10.03 -11.58 -6.80
N ILE A 65 9.98 -10.27 -6.53
CA ILE A 65 11.01 -9.31 -6.95
C ILE A 65 12.40 -9.78 -6.49
N LYS A 66 12.52 -10.14 -5.21
CA LYS A 66 13.78 -10.60 -4.61
C LYS A 66 14.26 -11.93 -5.17
N SER A 67 13.38 -12.93 -5.25
CA SER A 67 13.76 -14.30 -5.63
C SER A 67 14.06 -14.44 -7.12
N GLU A 68 13.41 -13.67 -7.98
CA GLU A 68 13.64 -13.66 -9.43
C GLU A 68 14.65 -12.59 -9.85
N ASN A 69 15.20 -11.84 -8.89
CA ASN A 69 16.17 -10.75 -9.12
C ASN A 69 15.67 -9.71 -10.13
N LEU A 70 14.37 -9.31 -10.00
CA LEU A 70 13.75 -8.30 -10.85
C LEU A 70 14.15 -6.89 -10.40
N SER A 71 14.21 -5.97 -11.35
CA SER A 71 14.68 -4.59 -11.11
C SER A 71 13.50 -3.64 -10.93
N PHE A 72 12.86 -3.67 -9.76
CA PHE A 72 11.79 -2.75 -9.39
C PHE A 72 12.09 -2.00 -8.10
N ASP A 73 11.83 -0.70 -8.11
CA ASP A 73 11.63 0.10 -6.90
C ASP A 73 10.16 0.04 -6.50
N VAL A 74 9.87 -0.03 -5.20
CA VAL A 74 8.50 -0.13 -4.71
C VAL A 74 8.17 1.04 -3.80
N MET A 75 7.07 1.75 -4.11
CA MET A 75 6.32 2.55 -3.15
C MET A 75 5.33 1.63 -2.43
N LEU A 76 5.64 1.27 -1.19
CA LEU A 76 4.80 0.39 -0.38
C LEU A 76 3.76 1.19 0.39
N GLY A 77 2.48 0.81 0.29
CA GLY A 77 1.38 1.48 0.98
C GLY A 77 0.96 0.78 2.28
N ALA A 78 0.41 1.55 3.22
CA ALA A 78 -0.48 1.04 4.26
C ALA A 78 -1.90 1.45 3.89
N TYR A 79 -2.78 0.47 3.63
CA TYR A 79 -4.20 0.76 3.44
C TYR A 79 -4.86 0.96 4.80
N ILE A 80 -5.31 2.18 5.07
CA ILE A 80 -5.94 2.55 6.33
C ILE A 80 -7.42 2.82 6.15
N THR A 81 -8.21 2.41 7.13
CA THR A 81 -9.67 2.50 7.17
C THR A 81 -10.12 3.70 8.00
N ALA A 82 -11.42 4.05 7.94
CA ALA A 82 -11.99 5.21 8.59
C ALA A 82 -11.72 5.26 10.11
N GLU A 83 -11.20 6.38 10.59
CA GLU A 83 -11.14 6.73 12.02
C GLU A 83 -12.11 7.85 12.39
N GLN A 84 -12.76 8.43 11.39
CA GLN A 84 -13.75 9.48 11.52
C GLN A 84 -14.89 9.29 10.53
N ASN A 85 -16.11 9.60 10.96
CA ASN A 85 -17.27 9.60 10.08
C ASN A 85 -17.19 10.73 9.05
N ASN A 86 -17.57 10.41 7.81
CA ASN A 86 -17.73 11.38 6.72
C ASN A 86 -19.15 11.32 6.14
N PRO A 87 -20.11 12.05 6.71
CA PRO A 87 -21.50 12.05 6.22
C PRO A 87 -21.65 12.70 4.83
N HIS A 88 -20.59 13.31 4.29
CA HIS A 88 -20.59 13.89 2.95
C HIS A 88 -20.14 12.90 1.86
N CYS A 89 -19.70 11.70 2.25
CA CYS A 89 -19.39 10.66 1.29
C CYS A 89 -20.68 10.13 0.63
N PRO A 90 -20.78 10.12 -0.71
CA PRO A 90 -22.03 9.77 -1.39
C PRO A 90 -22.36 8.28 -1.39
N TRP A 91 -21.43 7.41 -0.96
CA TRP A 91 -21.60 5.94 -0.98
C TRP A 91 -21.31 5.25 0.35
N GLY A 92 -21.10 5.97 1.44
CA GLY A 92 -20.82 5.38 2.76
C GLY A 92 -20.24 6.40 3.74
N GLY A 93 -19.26 5.96 4.54
CA GLY A 93 -18.48 6.85 5.40
C GLY A 93 -19.09 7.14 6.78
N VAL A 94 -20.14 6.41 7.17
CA VAL A 94 -20.73 6.50 8.52
C VAL A 94 -20.69 5.14 9.21
N TYR A 95 -20.02 5.08 10.35
CA TYR A 95 -19.71 3.88 11.11
C TYR A 95 -20.12 4.05 12.57
N SER A 96 -20.33 2.97 13.28
CA SER A 96 -20.50 3.01 14.75
C SER A 96 -19.17 3.34 15.44
N ASP A 97 -19.24 3.86 16.66
CA ASP A 97 -18.05 4.13 17.48
C ASP A 97 -17.21 2.85 17.71
N GLU A 98 -17.87 1.70 17.86
CA GLU A 98 -17.20 0.41 17.98
C GLU A 98 -16.42 0.06 16.70
N GLN A 99 -17.00 0.31 15.52
CA GLN A 99 -16.31 0.06 14.26
C GLN A 99 -15.12 1.01 14.07
N LEU A 100 -15.28 2.29 14.39
CA LEU A 100 -14.17 3.25 14.30
C LEU A 100 -13.02 2.86 15.25
N ALA A 101 -13.33 2.39 16.47
CA ALA A 101 -12.31 1.89 17.41
C ALA A 101 -11.56 0.67 16.84
N LYS A 102 -12.26 -0.32 16.27
CA LYS A 102 -11.63 -1.47 15.58
C LYS A 102 -10.78 -1.04 14.40
N ASN A 103 -11.20 -0.02 13.65
CA ASN A 103 -10.44 0.52 12.54
C ASN A 103 -9.11 1.14 13.01
N VAL A 104 -9.09 1.84 14.14
CA VAL A 104 -7.85 2.38 14.72
C VAL A 104 -6.86 1.26 15.04
N GLU A 105 -7.33 0.16 15.65
CA GLU A 105 -6.48 -1.01 15.93
C GLU A 105 -5.96 -1.66 14.64
N HIS A 106 -6.85 -1.83 13.65
CA HIS A 106 -6.48 -2.35 12.33
C HIS A 106 -5.44 -1.46 11.62
N ASN A 107 -5.62 -0.15 11.66
CA ASN A 107 -4.70 0.80 11.05
C ASN A 107 -3.31 0.72 11.68
N GLN A 108 -3.22 0.60 13.02
CA GLN A 108 -1.93 0.41 13.68
C GLN A 108 -1.23 -0.87 13.20
N VAL A 109 -1.96 -1.98 13.06
CA VAL A 109 -1.40 -3.23 12.52
C VAL A 109 -0.89 -3.03 11.08
N GLN A 110 -1.59 -2.27 10.24
CA GLN A 110 -1.13 -1.96 8.88
C GLN A 110 0.15 -1.12 8.89
N ILE A 111 0.27 -0.15 9.78
CA ILE A 111 1.49 0.66 9.93
C ILE A 111 2.66 -0.20 10.44
N ASP A 112 2.45 -1.03 11.44
CA ASP A 112 3.49 -1.93 11.96
C ASP A 112 3.99 -2.89 10.88
N ARG A 113 3.09 -3.42 10.05
CA ARG A 113 3.44 -4.27 8.89
C ARG A 113 4.19 -3.49 7.82
N LEU A 114 3.78 -2.26 7.52
CA LEU A 114 4.48 -1.37 6.59
C LEU A 114 5.96 -1.21 7.01
N ILE A 115 6.18 -0.85 8.26
CA ILE A 115 7.53 -0.65 8.82
C ILE A 115 8.33 -1.95 8.76
N SER A 116 7.75 -3.06 9.20
CA SER A 116 8.40 -4.37 9.20
C SER A 116 8.79 -4.81 7.79
N MET A 117 7.89 -4.65 6.82
CA MET A 117 8.12 -5.05 5.43
C MET A 117 9.16 -4.14 4.76
N ALA A 118 9.08 -2.81 4.96
CA ALA A 118 10.08 -1.88 4.45
C ALA A 118 11.49 -2.19 4.97
N ASN A 119 11.62 -2.53 6.25
CA ASN A 119 12.90 -2.93 6.85
C ASN A 119 13.39 -4.31 6.36
N SER A 120 12.49 -5.20 5.93
CA SER A 120 12.84 -6.54 5.41
C SER A 120 13.32 -6.50 3.95
N TYR A 121 12.94 -5.44 3.21
CA TYR A 121 13.26 -5.27 1.79
C TYR A 121 13.85 -3.87 1.50
N PRO A 122 14.93 -3.45 2.18
CA PRO A 122 15.49 -2.10 2.08
C PRO A 122 16.05 -1.77 0.68
N ASP A 123 16.40 -2.78 -0.10
CA ASP A 123 16.92 -2.61 -1.47
C ASP A 123 15.78 -2.56 -2.53
N ILE A 124 14.53 -2.79 -2.12
CA ILE A 124 13.36 -2.82 -3.00
C ILE A 124 12.40 -1.67 -2.66
N VAL A 125 12.14 -1.42 -1.38
CA VAL A 125 11.24 -0.35 -0.94
C VAL A 125 11.97 0.98 -0.95
N SER A 126 11.67 1.82 -1.92
CA SER A 126 12.27 3.16 -2.07
C SER A 126 11.53 4.25 -1.29
N CYS A 127 10.25 4.08 -1.08
CA CYS A 127 9.42 4.98 -0.28
C CYS A 127 8.15 4.29 0.22
N VAL A 128 7.48 4.92 1.19
CA VAL A 128 6.22 4.43 1.76
C VAL A 128 5.11 5.45 1.58
N SER A 129 3.86 4.99 1.53
CA SER A 129 2.68 5.85 1.56
C SER A 129 1.72 5.42 2.65
N ILE A 130 1.16 6.39 3.38
CA ILE A 130 0.21 6.16 4.47
C ILE A 130 -1.18 6.57 4.01
N GLY A 131 -2.02 5.56 3.85
CA GLY A 131 -3.37 5.70 3.32
C GLY A 131 -3.41 5.92 1.80
N ASN A 132 -4.55 5.59 1.23
CA ASN A 132 -4.94 5.96 -0.11
C ASN A 132 -6.23 6.77 0.01
N GLU A 133 -6.21 8.03 -0.44
CA GLU A 133 -7.36 8.93 -0.41
C GLU A 133 -8.01 9.12 0.99
N ALA A 134 -7.27 8.85 2.06
CA ALA A 134 -7.77 8.83 3.43
C ALA A 134 -8.08 10.23 4.01
N ALA A 135 -7.72 11.32 3.33
CA ALA A 135 -7.95 12.70 3.76
C ALA A 135 -8.79 13.54 2.78
N VAL A 136 -9.39 12.92 1.76
CA VAL A 136 -10.20 13.64 0.79
C VAL A 136 -11.66 13.72 1.23
N GLY A 137 -12.34 14.82 0.91
CA GLY A 137 -13.69 15.11 1.44
C GLY A 137 -14.80 14.16 0.97
N TRP A 138 -14.55 13.33 -0.04
CA TRP A 138 -15.52 12.37 -0.59
C TRP A 138 -15.24 10.91 -0.23
N THR A 139 -14.20 10.64 0.55
CA THR A 139 -13.85 9.27 0.93
C THR A 139 -14.79 8.67 1.98
N ASP A 140 -15.04 7.37 1.91
CA ASP A 140 -15.74 6.61 2.95
C ASP A 140 -14.82 6.17 4.10
N HIS A 141 -13.51 6.28 3.94
CA HIS A 141 -12.50 5.89 4.93
C HIS A 141 -11.68 7.09 5.42
N LEU A 142 -12.38 8.15 5.83
CA LEU A 142 -11.76 9.40 6.30
C LEU A 142 -10.95 9.17 7.58
N VAL A 143 -9.69 9.64 7.56
CA VAL A 143 -8.80 9.65 8.73
C VAL A 143 -8.40 11.09 9.03
N PRO A 144 -8.46 11.54 10.30
CA PRO A 144 -8.02 12.88 10.69
C PRO A 144 -6.55 13.13 10.31
N THR A 145 -6.26 14.34 9.83
CA THR A 145 -4.91 14.69 9.34
C THR A 145 -3.82 14.54 10.41
N ASP A 146 -4.13 14.85 11.68
CA ASP A 146 -3.22 14.69 12.81
C ASP A 146 -2.89 13.20 13.08
N ARG A 147 -3.83 12.30 12.81
CA ARG A 147 -3.60 10.85 12.87
C ARG A 147 -2.65 10.41 11.76
N LEU A 148 -2.86 10.88 10.51
CA LEU A 148 -1.96 10.61 9.40
C LEU A 148 -0.54 11.09 9.69
N ILE A 149 -0.40 12.31 10.25
CA ILE A 149 0.88 12.86 10.69
C ILE A 149 1.51 11.98 11.80
N THR A 150 0.70 11.46 12.72
CA THR A 150 1.18 10.57 13.78
C THR A 150 1.72 9.26 13.21
N TYR A 151 1.02 8.64 12.29
CA TYR A 151 1.48 7.44 11.59
C TYR A 151 2.77 7.67 10.79
N SER A 152 2.90 8.85 10.16
CA SER A 152 4.09 9.18 9.37
C SER A 152 5.37 9.43 10.18
N LYS A 153 5.28 9.47 11.52
CA LYS A 153 6.40 9.69 12.42
C LYS A 153 6.91 8.42 13.11
N GLN A 154 6.26 7.29 12.89
CA GLN A 154 6.68 5.99 13.41
C GLN A 154 7.78 5.38 12.55
#